data_c0f45a31d7f9ce414382236a79c9bc12
#
_entry.id   c0f45a31d7f9ce414382236a79c9bc12
#
_cell.length_a   1.000
_cell.length_b   1.000
_cell.length_c   1.000
_cell.angle_alpha   90.00
_cell.angle_beta   90.00
_cell.angle_gamma   90.00
#
_symmetry.space_group_name_H-M   'P 1'
#
loop_
_entity.id
_entity.type
_entity.pdbx_description
1 polymer ?
#
loop_
_entity_poly.entity_id
_entity_poly.type
_entity_poly.pdbx_seq_one_letter_code
_entity_poly.pdbx_strand_id
1 'polypeptide(L)'
;MPNIIINHAKDLKTNSQLIIKSKSEAFYILIVDSEVIAETEIILEAGASLKAYYLFLNNNSELNLKHIINQDAVLTSNSLVLSESKLKVKAEYNFVGTGSVGQIKADAVLSGEANLNYEAILRVKPEAQHSDTRVDLRLYLNSPKAHGQLTPQLEVAANDVKAGHSASTFKLSSDDLFYLETRGLSLEQIKALQLKGLSNNFVQGLDSKTSETILDLIAKHI
;
A
#
# COMPACT_ATOMS: atom_id res chain seq x y z
N MET A 1 13.19 4.14 -20.60
CA MET A 1 12.82 3.29 -19.47
C MET A 1 12.23 4.21 -18.41
N PRO A 2 11.17 3.83 -17.71
CA PRO A 2 10.62 4.64 -16.61
C PRO A 2 11.69 4.82 -15.52
N ASN A 3 11.65 5.98 -14.87
CA ASN A 3 12.58 6.30 -13.80
C ASN A 3 12.19 5.52 -12.53
N ILE A 4 13.10 4.72 -11.97
CA ILE A 4 12.86 3.95 -10.75
C ILE A 4 13.56 4.68 -9.60
N ILE A 5 12.79 5.06 -8.59
CA ILE A 5 13.26 5.74 -7.38
C ILE A 5 13.03 4.80 -6.21
N ILE A 6 14.09 4.39 -5.53
CA ILE A 6 14.02 3.52 -4.34
C ILE A 6 14.53 4.31 -3.15
N ASN A 7 13.71 4.46 -2.12
CA ASN A 7 14.05 5.12 -0.88
C ASN A 7 13.85 4.17 0.31
N HIS A 8 14.76 4.21 1.28
CA HIS A 8 14.51 3.67 2.60
C HIS A 8 13.95 4.78 3.51
N ALA A 9 13.03 4.42 4.40
CA ALA A 9 12.39 5.41 5.26
C ALA A 9 13.36 6.17 6.17
N LYS A 10 14.47 5.52 6.59
CA LYS A 10 15.56 6.18 7.35
C LYS A 10 16.22 7.35 6.61
N ASP A 11 16.14 7.36 5.27
CA ASP A 11 16.71 8.40 4.41
C ASP A 11 15.70 9.52 4.11
N LEU A 12 14.44 9.35 4.53
CA LEU A 12 13.42 10.38 4.39
C LEU A 12 13.71 11.53 5.36
N LYS A 13 13.77 12.73 4.81
CA LYS A 13 13.71 13.94 5.63
C LYS A 13 12.27 14.14 6.07
N THR A 14 12.07 14.67 7.27
CA THR A 14 10.77 15.18 7.70
C THR A 14 10.25 16.14 6.63
N ASN A 15 9.02 15.93 6.13
CA ASN A 15 8.41 16.71 5.03
C ASN A 15 9.17 16.59 3.69
N SER A 16 9.43 15.37 3.24
CA SER A 16 9.98 15.14 1.91
C SER A 16 8.92 15.36 0.82
N GLN A 17 9.34 15.87 -0.35
CA GLN A 17 8.45 16.05 -1.49
C GLN A 17 9.04 15.40 -2.73
N LEU A 18 8.20 14.66 -3.47
CA LEU A 18 8.52 14.06 -4.76
C LEU A 18 7.55 14.59 -5.83
N ILE A 19 8.10 15.12 -6.92
CA ILE A 19 7.31 15.62 -8.04
C ILE A 19 7.53 14.74 -9.28
N ILE A 20 6.46 14.14 -9.77
CA ILE A 20 6.45 13.41 -11.05
C ILE A 20 6.00 14.38 -12.13
N LYS A 21 6.93 14.69 -13.03
CA LYS A 21 6.74 15.72 -14.06
C LYS A 21 5.68 15.35 -15.09
N SER A 22 5.08 16.38 -15.68
CA SER A 22 4.05 16.23 -16.70
C SER A 22 4.42 15.24 -17.79
N LYS A 23 3.48 14.34 -18.12
CA LYS A 23 3.60 13.32 -19.18
C LYS A 23 4.80 12.39 -19.00
N SER A 24 5.33 12.26 -17.79
CA SER A 24 6.40 11.30 -17.46
C SER A 24 5.84 10.07 -16.76
N GLU A 25 6.59 8.98 -16.81
CA GLU A 25 6.31 7.74 -16.06
C GLU A 25 7.41 7.52 -15.02
N ALA A 26 7.01 7.10 -13.82
CA ALA A 26 7.95 6.77 -12.76
C ALA A 26 7.46 5.57 -11.94
N PHE A 27 8.44 4.89 -11.33
CA PHE A 27 8.23 3.92 -10.25
C PHE A 27 8.83 4.51 -8.97
N TYR A 28 8.07 4.51 -7.91
CA TYR A 28 8.52 4.91 -6.59
C TYR A 28 8.37 3.75 -5.62
N ILE A 29 9.44 3.39 -4.94
CA ILE A 29 9.45 2.30 -3.97
C ILE A 29 9.94 2.89 -2.64
N LEU A 30 9.12 2.83 -1.61
CA LEU A 30 9.48 3.20 -0.25
C LEU A 30 9.51 1.95 0.63
N ILE A 31 10.68 1.68 1.21
CA ILE A 31 10.90 0.57 2.13
C ILE A 31 11.00 1.14 3.54
N VAL A 32 10.10 0.70 4.41
CA VAL A 32 10.03 1.07 5.83
C VAL A 32 10.47 -0.14 6.65
N ASP A 33 11.78 -0.27 6.83
CA ASP A 33 12.47 -1.38 7.50
C ASP A 33 13.09 -0.97 8.84
N SER A 34 12.85 0.25 9.28
CA SER A 34 13.32 0.80 10.55
C SER A 34 12.28 1.76 11.13
N GLU A 35 12.37 2.02 12.43
CA GLU A 35 11.48 2.97 13.09
C GLU A 35 11.63 4.37 12.49
N VAL A 36 10.50 4.96 12.09
CA VAL A 36 10.46 6.29 11.49
C VAL A 36 9.14 7.00 11.80
N ILE A 37 9.23 8.31 11.98
CA ILE A 37 8.09 9.23 11.95
C ILE A 37 8.36 10.19 10.80
N ALA A 38 7.60 10.07 9.72
CA ALA A 38 7.83 10.86 8.51
C ALA A 38 6.53 11.26 7.82
N GLU A 39 6.63 12.36 7.07
CA GLU A 39 5.62 12.82 6.14
C GLU A 39 6.23 12.94 4.75
N THR A 40 5.53 12.45 3.74
CA THR A 40 5.96 12.50 2.35
C THR A 40 4.81 12.99 1.49
N GLU A 41 5.05 14.04 0.70
CA GLU A 41 4.13 14.53 -0.30
C GLU A 41 4.59 14.12 -1.69
N ILE A 42 3.68 13.53 -2.46
CA ILE A 42 3.93 13.08 -3.83
C ILE A 42 2.97 13.82 -4.76
N ILE A 43 3.51 14.56 -5.71
CA ILE A 43 2.73 15.37 -6.65
C ILE A 43 2.88 14.77 -8.05
N LEU A 44 1.77 14.37 -8.64
CA LEU A 44 1.68 13.97 -10.03
C LEU A 44 1.22 15.18 -10.84
N GLU A 45 2.09 15.75 -11.67
CA GLU A 45 1.72 16.81 -12.60
C GLU A 45 0.79 16.26 -13.71
N ALA A 46 0.21 17.13 -14.51
CA ALA A 46 -0.78 16.75 -15.53
C ALA A 46 -0.26 15.69 -16.50
N GLY A 47 -1.03 14.60 -16.67
CA GLY A 47 -0.69 13.47 -17.53
C GLY A 47 0.47 12.61 -17.03
N ALA A 48 0.95 12.80 -15.79
CA ALA A 48 1.99 11.96 -15.20
C ALA A 48 1.44 10.59 -14.80
N SER A 49 2.27 9.56 -14.88
CA SER A 49 1.95 8.20 -14.43
C SER A 49 2.93 7.74 -13.34
N LEU A 50 2.40 7.29 -12.21
CA LEU A 50 3.18 6.76 -11.11
C LEU A 50 2.69 5.39 -10.69
N LYS A 51 3.63 4.44 -10.58
CA LYS A 51 3.44 3.21 -9.81
C LYS A 51 4.22 3.34 -8.50
N ALA A 52 3.50 3.47 -7.39
CA ALA A 52 4.06 3.59 -6.06
C ALA A 52 3.94 2.27 -5.31
N TYR A 53 5.02 1.86 -4.65
CA TYR A 53 5.11 0.65 -3.84
C TYR A 53 5.58 1.02 -2.45
N TYR A 54 4.81 0.66 -1.43
CA TYR A 54 5.10 0.93 -0.02
C TYR A 54 5.25 -0.39 0.72
N LEU A 55 6.47 -0.73 1.11
CA LEU A 55 6.77 -1.94 1.85
C LEU A 55 7.08 -1.60 3.31
N PHE A 56 6.26 -2.08 4.23
CA PHE A 56 6.44 -1.90 5.67
C PHE A 56 6.87 -3.23 6.30
N LEU A 57 8.04 -3.26 6.92
CA LEU A 57 8.66 -4.44 7.49
C LEU A 57 8.92 -4.25 8.99
N ASN A 58 8.10 -4.91 9.79
CA ASN A 58 8.26 -5.15 11.23
C ASN A 58 8.94 -4.04 12.06
N ASN A 59 8.32 -2.86 12.15
CA ASN A 59 8.84 -1.72 12.89
C ASN A 59 7.74 -0.88 13.54
N ASN A 60 8.11 -0.11 14.57
CA ASN A 60 7.23 0.88 15.18
C ASN A 60 7.37 2.19 14.42
N SER A 61 6.41 2.48 13.55
CA SER A 61 6.48 3.68 12.69
C SER A 61 5.16 4.40 12.58
N GLU A 62 5.27 5.71 12.30
CA GLU A 62 4.13 6.54 11.90
C GLU A 62 4.47 7.25 10.59
N LEU A 63 3.70 6.96 9.54
CA LEU A 63 3.87 7.56 8.23
C LEU A 63 2.61 8.29 7.78
N ASN A 64 2.82 9.53 7.31
CA ASN A 64 1.84 10.32 6.59
C ASN A 64 2.25 10.40 5.13
N LEU A 65 1.46 9.80 4.25
CA LEU A 65 1.67 9.79 2.80
C LEU A 65 0.59 10.65 2.15
N LYS A 66 0.96 11.71 1.49
CA LYS A 66 0.02 12.60 0.81
C LYS A 66 0.29 12.59 -0.69
N HIS A 67 -0.75 12.29 -1.47
CA HIS A 67 -0.68 12.31 -2.93
C HIS A 67 -1.58 13.42 -3.48
N ILE A 68 -1.06 14.17 -4.45
CA ILE A 68 -1.80 15.18 -5.21
C ILE A 68 -1.81 14.73 -6.66
N ILE A 69 -2.99 14.42 -7.19
CA ILE A 69 -3.18 13.85 -8.51
C ILE A 69 -3.86 14.88 -9.40
N ASN A 70 -3.10 15.42 -10.36
CA ASN A 70 -3.58 16.46 -11.27
C ASN A 70 -4.26 15.85 -12.50
N GLN A 71 -4.65 16.72 -13.44
CA GLN A 71 -5.40 16.39 -14.65
C GLN A 71 -4.75 15.23 -15.44
N ASP A 72 -5.58 14.25 -15.87
CA ASP A 72 -5.19 13.10 -16.66
C ASP A 72 -4.02 12.28 -16.08
N ALA A 73 -3.68 12.50 -14.80
CA ALA A 73 -2.63 11.75 -14.14
C ALA A 73 -3.12 10.38 -13.67
N VAL A 74 -2.23 9.39 -13.65
CA VAL A 74 -2.53 8.01 -13.29
C VAL A 74 -1.67 7.59 -12.11
N LEU A 75 -2.32 7.17 -11.02
CA LEU A 75 -1.67 6.60 -9.84
C LEU A 75 -2.07 5.14 -9.66
N THR A 76 -1.09 4.25 -9.62
CA THR A 76 -1.24 2.90 -9.07
C THR A 76 -0.42 2.83 -7.79
N SER A 77 -1.09 2.66 -6.64
CA SER A 77 -0.43 2.59 -5.34
C SER A 77 -0.65 1.21 -4.73
N ASN A 78 0.44 0.51 -4.42
CA ASN A 78 0.43 -0.80 -3.78
C ASN A 78 1.17 -0.71 -2.45
N SER A 79 0.53 -1.13 -1.36
CA SER A 79 1.16 -1.24 -0.04
C SER A 79 1.16 -2.70 0.40
N LEU A 80 2.28 -3.14 0.97
CA LEU A 80 2.39 -4.41 1.69
C LEU A 80 2.91 -4.13 3.09
N VAL A 81 2.12 -4.48 4.10
CA VAL A 81 2.48 -4.37 5.51
C VAL A 81 2.71 -5.76 6.06
N LEU A 82 3.91 -6.02 6.57
CA LEU A 82 4.28 -7.24 7.29
C LEU A 82 4.75 -6.82 8.67
N SER A 83 3.93 -7.03 9.71
CA SER A 83 4.24 -6.46 11.02
C SER A 83 3.89 -7.37 12.19
N GLU A 84 4.76 -7.36 13.20
CA GLU A 84 4.53 -7.84 14.57
C GLU A 84 4.52 -6.68 15.59
N SER A 85 4.68 -5.45 15.12
CA SER A 85 4.90 -4.22 15.88
C SER A 85 3.72 -3.25 15.75
N LYS A 86 3.85 -2.07 16.37
CA LYS A 86 2.86 -0.99 16.22
C LYS A 86 3.17 -0.18 14.97
N LEU A 87 2.17 -0.02 14.11
CA LEU A 87 2.31 0.76 12.89
C LEU A 87 1.09 1.66 12.70
N LYS A 88 1.34 2.92 12.38
CA LYS A 88 0.30 3.88 11.99
C LYS A 88 0.62 4.43 10.62
N VAL A 89 -0.29 4.26 9.69
CA VAL A 89 -0.19 4.79 8.32
C VAL A 89 -1.41 5.63 8.03
N LYS A 90 -1.18 6.87 7.61
CA LYS A 90 -2.21 7.74 7.06
C LYS A 90 -1.84 8.05 5.62
N ALA A 91 -2.65 7.58 4.67
CA ALA A 91 -2.44 7.79 3.25
C ALA A 91 -3.59 8.63 2.67
N GLU A 92 -3.27 9.82 2.17
CA GLU A 92 -4.22 10.71 1.55
C GLU A 92 -4.00 10.76 0.04
N TYR A 93 -5.08 10.62 -0.72
CA TYR A 93 -5.10 10.62 -2.18
C TYR A 93 -6.05 11.71 -2.65
N ASN A 94 -5.49 12.86 -3.05
CA ASN A 94 -6.23 14.05 -3.42
C ASN A 94 -6.29 14.19 -4.94
N PHE A 95 -7.42 13.87 -5.53
CA PHE A 95 -7.70 14.04 -6.95
C PHE A 95 -8.19 15.46 -7.17
N VAL A 96 -7.38 16.27 -7.84
CA VAL A 96 -7.61 17.72 -8.01
C VAL A 96 -7.84 18.12 -9.47
N GLY A 97 -7.53 17.24 -10.43
CA GLY A 97 -7.69 17.50 -11.86
C GLY A 97 -8.63 16.50 -12.54
N THR A 98 -9.29 16.94 -13.61
CA THR A 98 -10.21 16.12 -14.40
C THR A 98 -9.53 14.93 -15.05
N GLY A 99 -10.27 13.82 -15.29
CA GLY A 99 -9.80 12.64 -16.03
C GLY A 99 -8.74 11.81 -15.31
N SER A 100 -8.46 12.10 -14.04
CA SER A 100 -7.43 11.40 -13.27
C SER A 100 -7.88 9.98 -12.86
N VAL A 101 -6.92 9.06 -12.76
CA VAL A 101 -7.17 7.65 -12.41
C VAL A 101 -6.36 7.26 -11.20
N GLY A 102 -7.00 6.55 -10.24
CA GLY A 102 -6.36 6.07 -9.03
C GLY A 102 -6.75 4.64 -8.67
N GLN A 103 -5.79 3.72 -8.67
CA GLN A 103 -5.96 2.36 -8.18
C GLN A 103 -5.06 2.15 -6.97
N ILE A 104 -5.67 2.09 -5.78
CA ILE A 104 -4.96 2.01 -4.50
C ILE A 104 -5.28 0.69 -3.84
N LYS A 105 -4.24 -0.08 -3.49
CA LYS A 105 -4.35 -1.35 -2.78
C LYS A 105 -3.42 -1.38 -1.59
N ALA A 106 -3.89 -1.93 -0.47
CA ALA A 106 -3.05 -2.24 0.67
C ALA A 106 -3.40 -3.61 1.22
N ASP A 107 -2.38 -4.45 1.34
CA ASP A 107 -2.43 -5.74 2.01
C ASP A 107 -1.62 -5.67 3.30
N ALA A 108 -2.23 -6.01 4.43
CA ALA A 108 -1.56 -6.04 5.72
C ALA A 108 -1.63 -7.45 6.32
N VAL A 109 -0.47 -8.03 6.63
CA VAL A 109 -0.33 -9.30 7.35
C VAL A 109 0.20 -9.01 8.74
N LEU A 110 -0.59 -9.30 9.77
CA LEU A 110 -0.26 -9.03 11.14
C LEU A 110 -0.04 -10.32 11.91
N SER A 111 1.13 -10.43 12.55
CA SER A 111 1.55 -11.56 13.38
C SER A 111 1.88 -11.09 14.81
N GLY A 112 2.21 -12.02 15.70
CA GLY A 112 2.62 -11.69 17.08
C GLY A 112 1.59 -10.84 17.82
N GLU A 113 2.02 -9.72 18.35
CA GLU A 113 1.21 -8.70 19.05
C GLU A 113 1.06 -7.40 18.24
N ALA A 114 1.12 -7.49 16.92
CA ALA A 114 1.01 -6.36 16.02
C ALA A 114 -0.23 -5.50 16.28
N ASN A 115 -0.07 -4.19 16.12
CA ASN A 115 -1.18 -3.23 16.20
C ASN A 115 -1.07 -2.24 15.05
N LEU A 116 -1.96 -2.39 14.05
CA LEU A 116 -2.00 -1.55 12.86
C LEU A 116 -3.19 -0.57 12.92
N ASN A 117 -2.90 0.71 12.66
CA ASN A 117 -3.92 1.66 12.25
C ASN A 117 -3.58 2.16 10.83
N TYR A 118 -4.37 1.75 9.85
CA TYR A 118 -4.20 2.15 8.45
C TYR A 118 -5.42 2.96 7.99
N GLU A 119 -5.22 4.25 7.81
CA GLU A 119 -6.22 5.17 7.29
C GLU A 119 -5.92 5.52 5.83
N ALA A 120 -6.88 5.31 4.94
CA ALA A 120 -6.76 5.69 3.53
C ALA A 120 -7.89 6.66 3.17
N ILE A 121 -7.53 7.91 2.87
CA ILE A 121 -8.50 8.97 2.58
C ILE A 121 -8.42 9.31 1.09
N LEU A 122 -9.49 9.04 0.37
CA LEU A 122 -9.61 9.39 -1.04
C LEU A 122 -10.52 10.61 -1.15
N ARG A 123 -9.96 11.71 -1.67
CA ARG A 123 -10.70 12.97 -1.90
C ARG A 123 -10.77 13.28 -3.37
N VAL A 124 -11.99 13.43 -3.88
CA VAL A 124 -12.24 13.87 -5.26
C VAL A 124 -12.81 15.28 -5.21
N LYS A 125 -11.98 16.26 -5.63
CA LYS A 125 -12.33 17.67 -5.62
C LYS A 125 -13.39 18.02 -6.71
N PRO A 126 -14.12 19.13 -6.60
CA PRO A 126 -15.15 19.51 -7.59
C PRO A 126 -14.62 19.55 -9.03
N GLU A 127 -13.37 19.95 -9.20
CA GLU A 127 -12.69 20.09 -10.51
C GLU A 127 -12.28 18.74 -11.11
N ALA A 128 -12.21 17.67 -10.30
CA ALA A 128 -11.76 16.35 -10.71
C ALA A 128 -12.86 15.50 -11.37
N GLN A 129 -13.63 16.11 -12.29
CA GLN A 129 -14.65 15.41 -13.06
C GLN A 129 -14.04 14.29 -13.91
N HIS A 130 -14.85 13.27 -14.24
CA HIS A 130 -14.45 12.11 -15.04
C HIS A 130 -13.30 11.27 -14.44
N SER A 131 -13.00 11.44 -13.14
CA SER A 131 -12.01 10.63 -12.45
C SER A 131 -12.55 9.22 -12.17
N ASP A 132 -11.64 8.22 -12.22
CA ASP A 132 -11.92 6.81 -11.87
C ASP A 132 -10.99 6.38 -10.74
N THR A 133 -11.55 6.20 -9.53
CA THR A 133 -10.75 6.02 -8.32
C THR A 133 -11.26 4.88 -7.45
N ARG A 134 -10.32 4.07 -6.91
CA ARG A 134 -10.66 2.97 -6.03
C ARG A 134 -9.61 2.74 -4.96
N VAL A 135 -10.06 2.47 -3.72
CA VAL A 135 -9.23 2.02 -2.60
C VAL A 135 -9.70 0.65 -2.14
N ASP A 136 -8.80 -0.33 -2.14
CA ASP A 136 -9.05 -1.69 -1.63
C ASP A 136 -8.05 -2.01 -0.53
N LEU A 137 -8.54 -2.18 0.72
CA LEU A 137 -7.74 -2.51 1.89
C LEU A 137 -8.04 -3.93 2.35
N ARG A 138 -7.00 -4.74 2.63
CA ARG A 138 -7.14 -6.11 3.10
C ARG A 138 -6.25 -6.36 4.31
N LEU A 139 -6.81 -6.95 5.34
CA LEU A 139 -6.14 -7.29 6.58
C LEU A 139 -6.15 -8.80 6.78
N TYR A 140 -4.99 -9.37 7.03
CA TYR A 140 -4.79 -10.79 7.34
C TYR A 140 -4.26 -10.91 8.77
N LEU A 141 -5.04 -11.53 9.66
CA LEU A 141 -4.69 -11.73 11.06
C LEU A 141 -4.12 -13.15 11.25
N ASN A 142 -2.80 -13.25 11.37
CA ASN A 142 -2.06 -14.50 11.55
C ASN A 142 -1.74 -14.81 13.02
N SER A 143 -2.24 -13.99 13.96
CA SER A 143 -2.14 -14.21 15.39
C SER A 143 -3.43 -13.77 16.11
N PRO A 144 -3.87 -14.50 17.15
CA PRO A 144 -5.02 -14.08 17.96
C PRO A 144 -4.79 -12.81 18.77
N LYS A 145 -3.52 -12.42 18.98
CA LYS A 145 -3.14 -11.19 19.69
C LYS A 145 -2.93 -10.01 18.76
N ALA A 146 -2.89 -10.23 17.46
CA ALA A 146 -2.76 -9.15 16.49
C ALA A 146 -4.07 -8.38 16.35
N HIS A 147 -3.95 -7.05 16.29
CA HIS A 147 -5.06 -6.13 16.10
C HIS A 147 -4.79 -5.22 14.91
N GLY A 148 -5.80 -4.97 14.10
CA GLY A 148 -5.68 -4.04 12.98
C GLY A 148 -6.98 -3.31 12.71
N GLN A 149 -6.86 -2.03 12.42
CA GLN A 149 -7.95 -1.18 11.99
C GLN A 149 -7.65 -0.65 10.60
N LEU A 150 -8.54 -0.95 9.65
CA LEU A 150 -8.53 -0.37 8.31
C LEU A 150 -9.66 0.66 8.23
N THR A 151 -9.33 1.89 7.89
CA THR A 151 -10.28 3.00 7.82
C THR A 151 -10.24 3.64 6.43
N PRO A 152 -10.89 3.03 5.41
CA PRO A 152 -11.04 3.71 4.13
C PRO A 152 -12.09 4.81 4.25
N GLN A 153 -11.73 6.03 3.81
CA GLN A 153 -12.62 7.18 3.77
C GLN A 153 -12.75 7.66 2.32
N LEU A 154 -13.95 8.09 1.95
CA LEU A 154 -14.27 8.58 0.61
C LEU A 154 -15.00 9.92 0.72
N GLU A 155 -14.36 10.98 0.23
CA GLU A 155 -14.90 12.34 0.18
C GLU A 155 -15.03 12.75 -1.30
N VAL A 156 -16.24 12.74 -1.85
CA VAL A 156 -16.49 13.05 -3.25
C VAL A 156 -17.30 14.33 -3.37
N ALA A 157 -16.69 15.34 -3.98
CA ALA A 157 -17.34 16.64 -4.26
C ALA A 157 -17.63 16.85 -5.75
N ALA A 158 -17.12 15.98 -6.64
CA ALA A 158 -17.43 15.99 -8.08
C ALA A 158 -18.67 15.14 -8.38
N ASN A 159 -19.40 15.45 -9.45
CA ASN A 159 -20.66 14.80 -9.79
C ASN A 159 -20.50 13.63 -10.78
N ASP A 160 -19.61 13.76 -11.77
CA ASP A 160 -19.41 12.77 -12.83
C ASP A 160 -18.08 12.03 -12.62
N VAL A 161 -18.10 11.07 -11.71
CA VAL A 161 -16.90 10.28 -11.33
C VAL A 161 -17.26 8.83 -11.00
N LYS A 162 -16.29 7.95 -11.12
CA LYS A 162 -16.33 6.62 -10.52
C LYS A 162 -15.44 6.63 -9.29
N ALA A 163 -16.03 6.40 -8.12
CA ALA A 163 -15.27 6.36 -6.87
C ALA A 163 -15.78 5.23 -6.00
N GLY A 164 -14.85 4.49 -5.40
CA GLY A 164 -15.20 3.37 -4.55
C GLY A 164 -14.14 3.03 -3.53
N HIS A 165 -14.56 2.40 -2.44
CA HIS A 165 -13.64 1.83 -1.46
C HIS A 165 -14.12 0.47 -0.98
N SER A 166 -13.20 -0.35 -0.49
CA SER A 166 -13.49 -1.58 0.23
C SER A 166 -12.49 -1.81 1.35
N ALA A 167 -12.94 -2.50 2.40
CA ALA A 167 -12.08 -3.06 3.42
C ALA A 167 -12.52 -4.49 3.75
N SER A 168 -11.57 -5.40 3.89
CA SER A 168 -11.83 -6.79 4.22
C SER A 168 -10.83 -7.28 5.25
N THR A 169 -11.31 -8.10 6.20
CA THR A 169 -10.45 -8.76 7.18
C THR A 169 -10.55 -10.27 7.01
N PHE A 170 -9.39 -10.91 6.92
CA PHE A 170 -9.26 -12.36 6.76
C PHE A 170 -8.61 -12.95 8.00
N LYS A 171 -9.21 -14.00 8.51
CA LYS A 171 -8.65 -14.85 9.55
C LYS A 171 -8.88 -16.28 9.14
N LEU A 172 -7.86 -17.11 9.20
CA LEU A 172 -8.02 -18.54 8.96
C LEU A 172 -8.98 -19.10 10.03
N SER A 173 -10.08 -19.67 9.57
CA SER A 173 -11.01 -20.36 10.46
C SER A 173 -10.45 -21.71 10.92
N SER A 174 -11.01 -22.29 11.98
CA SER A 174 -10.67 -23.66 12.40
C SER A 174 -10.90 -24.68 11.29
N ASP A 175 -11.95 -24.49 10.49
CA ASP A 175 -12.32 -25.40 9.40
C ASP A 175 -11.34 -25.28 8.22
N ASP A 176 -10.89 -24.05 7.87
CA ASP A 176 -9.86 -23.84 6.86
C ASP A 176 -8.54 -24.48 7.28
N LEU A 177 -8.14 -24.29 8.53
CA LEU A 177 -6.94 -24.90 9.10
C LEU A 177 -7.03 -26.42 9.07
N PHE A 178 -8.12 -26.98 9.58
CA PHE A 178 -8.34 -28.44 9.55
C PHE A 178 -8.29 -29.00 8.13
N TYR A 179 -8.95 -28.36 7.17
CA TYR A 179 -8.91 -28.78 5.76
C TYR A 179 -7.49 -28.79 5.21
N LEU A 180 -6.72 -27.73 5.44
CA LEU A 180 -5.34 -27.61 4.92
C LEU A 180 -4.38 -28.58 5.63
N GLU A 181 -4.56 -28.82 6.92
CA GLU A 181 -3.80 -29.82 7.70
C GLU A 181 -4.09 -31.26 7.22
N THR A 182 -5.34 -31.57 6.85
CA THR A 182 -5.67 -32.86 6.24
C THR A 182 -5.00 -33.08 4.87
N ARG A 183 -4.55 -31.99 4.23
CA ARG A 183 -3.74 -32.02 3.00
C ARG A 183 -2.23 -32.07 3.26
N GLY A 184 -1.82 -32.20 4.51
CA GLY A 184 -0.43 -32.33 4.93
C GLY A 184 0.34 -31.02 5.09
N LEU A 185 -0.36 -29.87 5.16
CA LEU A 185 0.26 -28.58 5.37
C LEU A 185 0.31 -28.24 6.87
N SER A 186 1.48 -27.87 7.40
CA SER A 186 1.55 -27.29 8.73
C SER A 186 1.06 -25.84 8.74
N LEU A 187 0.72 -25.33 9.93
CA LEU A 187 0.30 -23.92 10.09
C LEU A 187 1.35 -22.96 9.55
N GLU A 188 2.64 -23.23 9.77
CA GLU A 188 3.76 -22.42 9.27
C GLU A 188 3.80 -22.43 7.75
N GLN A 189 3.59 -23.60 7.13
CA GLN A 189 3.53 -23.72 5.66
C GLN A 189 2.34 -22.95 5.07
N ILE A 190 1.18 -22.98 5.74
CA ILE A 190 -0.01 -22.23 5.32
C ILE A 190 0.26 -20.73 5.34
N LYS A 191 0.83 -20.21 6.43
CA LYS A 191 1.21 -18.80 6.56
C LYS A 191 2.27 -18.40 5.53
N ALA A 192 3.27 -19.24 5.30
CA ALA A 192 4.31 -19.00 4.31
C ALA A 192 3.75 -18.94 2.88
N LEU A 193 2.80 -19.82 2.53
CA LEU A 193 2.13 -19.80 1.23
C LEU A 193 1.29 -18.52 1.02
N GLN A 194 0.54 -18.10 2.04
CA GLN A 194 -0.21 -16.86 2.02
C GLN A 194 0.71 -15.67 1.76
N LEU A 195 1.79 -15.57 2.53
CA LEU A 195 2.74 -14.49 2.41
C LEU A 195 3.45 -14.49 1.06
N LYS A 196 3.86 -15.65 0.56
CA LYS A 196 4.45 -15.79 -0.79
C LYS A 196 3.49 -15.29 -1.87
N GLY A 197 2.21 -15.61 -1.75
CA GLY A 197 1.17 -15.13 -2.69
C GLY A 197 1.05 -13.60 -2.67
N LEU A 198 0.98 -13.00 -1.48
CA LEU A 198 0.87 -11.54 -1.32
C LEU A 198 2.13 -10.82 -1.78
N SER A 199 3.32 -11.35 -1.45
CA SER A 199 4.59 -10.77 -1.88
C SER A 199 4.75 -10.80 -3.40
N ASN A 200 4.39 -11.91 -4.05
CA ASN A 200 4.41 -12.00 -5.50
C ASN A 200 3.43 -11.02 -6.16
N ASN A 201 2.24 -10.85 -5.58
CA ASN A 201 1.28 -9.84 -6.06
C ASN A 201 1.81 -8.42 -5.87
N PHE A 202 2.48 -8.15 -4.77
CA PHE A 202 3.04 -6.83 -4.47
C PHE A 202 4.07 -6.39 -5.50
N VAL A 203 4.97 -7.28 -5.93
CA VAL A 203 6.03 -6.95 -6.91
C VAL A 203 5.55 -6.95 -8.36
N GLN A 204 4.29 -7.23 -8.63
CA GLN A 204 3.76 -7.22 -10.00
C GLN A 204 3.94 -5.86 -10.68
N GLY A 205 4.51 -5.91 -11.91
CA GLY A 205 4.77 -4.72 -12.72
C GLY A 205 6.13 -4.06 -12.47
N LEU A 206 6.92 -4.58 -11.53
CA LEU A 206 8.34 -4.26 -11.39
C LEU A 206 9.18 -5.13 -12.35
N ASP A 207 10.38 -4.67 -12.69
CA ASP A 207 11.35 -5.49 -13.43
C ASP A 207 11.87 -6.65 -12.55
N SER A 208 12.42 -7.69 -13.21
CA SER A 208 12.84 -8.93 -12.53
C SER A 208 13.86 -8.68 -11.43
N LYS A 209 14.86 -7.81 -11.68
CA LYS A 209 15.93 -7.52 -10.71
C LYS A 209 15.39 -6.82 -9.47
N THR A 210 14.55 -5.81 -9.64
CA THR A 210 13.90 -5.10 -8.53
C THR A 210 12.97 -6.03 -7.76
N SER A 211 12.19 -6.86 -8.46
CA SER A 211 11.31 -7.86 -7.85
C SER A 211 12.08 -8.85 -6.98
N GLU A 212 13.16 -9.43 -7.48
CA GLU A 212 14.03 -10.36 -6.72
C GLU A 212 14.57 -9.67 -5.46
N THR A 213 15.11 -8.46 -5.59
CA THR A 213 15.65 -7.71 -4.45
C THR A 213 14.60 -7.49 -3.36
N ILE A 214 13.36 -7.14 -3.73
CA ILE A 214 12.28 -6.92 -2.78
C ILE A 214 11.83 -8.23 -2.14
N LEU A 215 11.70 -9.30 -2.92
CA LEU A 215 11.32 -10.63 -2.40
C LEU A 215 12.37 -11.17 -1.43
N ASP A 216 13.66 -11.00 -1.73
CA ASP A 216 14.77 -11.36 -0.83
C ASP A 216 14.73 -10.54 0.48
N LEU A 217 14.40 -9.25 0.37
CA LEU A 217 14.25 -8.39 1.56
C LEU A 217 13.07 -8.86 2.42
N ILE A 218 11.93 -9.15 1.83
CA ILE A 218 10.78 -9.72 2.52
C ILE A 218 11.15 -11.04 3.21
N ALA A 219 11.83 -11.95 2.51
CA ALA A 219 12.22 -13.26 3.04
C ALA A 219 13.17 -13.20 4.25
N LYS A 220 13.92 -12.12 4.41
CA LYS A 220 14.82 -11.90 5.57
C LYS A 220 14.09 -11.38 6.81
N HIS A 221 12.86 -10.89 6.66
CA HIS A 221 12.08 -10.28 7.75
C HIS A 221 10.91 -11.17 8.21
N ILE A 222 10.87 -12.41 7.73
CA ILE A 222 9.91 -13.46 8.05
C ILE A 222 10.64 -14.60 8.73
#